data_ad698504e55bec7c6fa24a7f7b473727
#
_entry.id   ad698504e55bec7c6fa24a7f7b473727
#
_cell.length_a   1.000
_cell.length_b   1.000
_cell.length_c   1.000
_cell.angle_alpha   90.00
_cell.angle_beta   90.00
_cell.angle_gamma   90.00
#
_symmetry.space_group_name_H-M   'P 1'
#
loop_
_entity.id
_entity.type
_entity.pdbx_description
1 polymer ?
#
loop_
_entity_poly.entity_id
_entity_poly.type
_entity_poly.pdbx_seq_one_letter_code
_entity_poly.pdbx_strand_id
1 'polypeptide(L)'
;MPRLTHDKITWLTYAQLGLWGFFLYGFGPVVPLLRDEQGTSAAVAGLHSTGIAVGALLGGALFAPVARRLGRGPAIWLGLAGVAAGVAALGTLHALPATLVAVAVIATFGMMVISGVSVVLTAQHGPAAPAALTEANAACAGMGILAPLVIGATVDAGLGWRPVMAVEVGLIALVALAALTFRVRLPNAAPAAAAAADPVGVTAAAIAERADAPPSSPATRDGQALTGGTTGGRVGTRAADRLPPAYWIAWVLMAVTGSIEVCLSLWTADVLRTHAGLNAGAASAAVAAIVCGMFVGRLVGGRFALRWPPVPLLLAALTVSLVGFGLFWSAQVGWLAVTGLVVLGLGNALHYPLAISIALAVAGPAADKAAGWSSYSMGVGFGIAPVALGWVADDAGPHLAFLLLPGFIAAAMLLAGRLGRALRTPRPTEDRAPVTAGV
;
A
#
# COMPACT_ATOMS: atom_id res chain seq x y z
N MET A 1 28.20 7.03 2.06
CA MET A 1 26.74 6.92 1.99
C MET A 1 26.29 7.44 0.64
N PRO A 2 25.46 6.71 -0.13
CA PRO A 2 24.93 7.20 -1.39
C PRO A 2 24.12 8.48 -1.12
N ARG A 3 24.37 9.52 -1.89
CA ARG A 3 23.65 10.80 -1.78
C ARG A 3 22.45 10.77 -2.71
N LEU A 4 21.28 11.08 -2.18
CA LEU A 4 20.07 11.31 -2.98
C LEU A 4 20.21 12.67 -3.69
N THR A 5 20.00 12.69 -5.00
CA THR A 5 20.01 13.92 -5.81
C THR A 5 18.58 14.24 -6.26
N HIS A 6 18.15 15.46 -5.99
CA HIS A 6 16.80 15.92 -6.37
C HIS A 6 16.86 16.64 -7.70
N ASP A 7 16.80 15.90 -8.78
CA ASP A 7 16.70 16.45 -10.12
C ASP A 7 15.24 16.67 -10.57
N LYS A 8 15.05 17.20 -11.77
CA LYS A 8 13.73 17.49 -12.32
C LYS A 8 12.86 16.23 -12.49
N ILE A 9 13.48 15.07 -12.78
CA ILE A 9 12.77 13.80 -12.94
C ILE A 9 12.27 13.32 -11.58
N THR A 10 13.09 13.41 -10.54
CA THR A 10 12.74 13.04 -9.17
C THR A 10 11.56 13.87 -8.67
N TRP A 11 11.59 15.20 -8.84
CA TRP A 11 10.47 16.06 -8.45
C TRP A 11 9.20 15.76 -9.24
N LEU A 12 9.33 15.50 -10.56
CA LEU A 12 8.17 15.13 -11.36
C LEU A 12 7.53 13.82 -10.91
N THR A 13 8.35 12.78 -10.63
CA THR A 13 7.83 11.49 -10.17
C THR A 13 7.20 11.60 -8.79
N TYR A 14 7.72 12.46 -7.90
CA TYR A 14 7.09 12.74 -6.60
C TYR A 14 5.72 13.41 -6.78
N ALA A 15 5.63 14.40 -7.67
CA ALA A 15 4.35 15.03 -7.98
C ALA A 15 3.35 14.03 -8.58
N GLN A 16 3.79 13.18 -9.51
CA GLN A 16 2.95 12.16 -10.14
C GLN A 16 2.40 11.16 -9.12
N LEU A 17 3.22 10.71 -8.17
CA LEU A 17 2.75 9.81 -7.10
C LEU A 17 1.86 10.56 -6.10
N GLY A 18 2.13 11.83 -5.84
CA GLY A 18 1.28 12.71 -5.03
C GLY A 18 -0.14 12.83 -5.58
N LEU A 19 -0.29 13.00 -6.90
CA LEU A 19 -1.58 13.05 -7.57
C LEU A 19 -2.39 11.77 -7.34
N TRP A 20 -1.75 10.61 -7.47
CA TRP A 20 -2.41 9.35 -7.11
C TRP A 20 -2.82 9.29 -5.62
N GLY A 21 -1.97 9.82 -4.73
CA GLY A 21 -2.27 9.90 -3.30
C GLY A 21 -3.49 10.77 -3.00
N PHE A 22 -3.71 11.83 -3.78
CA PHE A 22 -4.88 12.69 -3.64
C PHE A 22 -6.17 11.89 -3.86
N PHE A 23 -6.27 11.12 -4.95
CA PHE A 23 -7.42 10.23 -5.17
C PHE A 23 -7.52 9.16 -4.09
N LEU A 24 -6.45 8.41 -3.86
CA LEU A 24 -6.46 7.22 -3.00
C LEU A 24 -7.01 7.51 -1.59
N TYR A 25 -6.53 8.58 -0.97
CA TYR A 25 -6.95 8.97 0.39
C TYR A 25 -8.17 9.90 0.39
N GLY A 26 -8.43 10.58 -0.71
CA GLY A 26 -9.64 11.40 -0.87
C GLY A 26 -10.89 10.58 -1.12
N PHE A 27 -10.78 9.41 -1.74
CA PHE A 27 -11.95 8.62 -2.11
C PHE A 27 -12.68 8.02 -0.90
N GLY A 28 -11.98 7.69 0.19
CA GLY A 28 -12.61 7.18 1.40
C GLY A 28 -13.75 8.07 1.92
N PRO A 29 -13.50 9.35 2.21
CA PRO A 29 -14.55 10.30 2.62
C PRO A 29 -15.69 10.52 1.59
N VAL A 30 -15.43 10.26 0.32
CA VAL A 30 -16.45 10.36 -0.74
C VAL A 30 -17.47 9.22 -0.68
N VAL A 31 -17.07 8.02 -0.24
CA VAL A 31 -17.95 6.83 -0.29
C VAL A 31 -19.27 7.01 0.47
N PRO A 32 -19.30 7.52 1.72
CA PRO A 32 -20.56 7.79 2.40
C PRO A 32 -21.42 8.85 1.70
N LEU A 33 -20.80 9.89 1.12
CA LEU A 33 -21.50 10.94 0.38
C LEU A 33 -22.11 10.40 -0.93
N LEU A 34 -21.38 9.56 -1.62
CA LEU A 34 -21.81 8.88 -2.83
C LEU A 34 -22.95 7.88 -2.55
N ARG A 35 -22.86 7.15 -1.43
CA ARG A 35 -23.92 6.28 -0.92
C ARG A 35 -25.22 7.05 -0.69
N ASP A 36 -25.14 8.17 0.01
CA ASP A 36 -26.29 9.01 0.32
C ASP A 36 -26.92 9.57 -0.96
N GLU A 37 -26.09 9.97 -1.94
CA GLU A 37 -26.54 10.47 -3.25
C GLU A 37 -27.21 9.36 -4.09
N GLN A 38 -26.69 8.14 -4.05
CA GLN A 38 -27.21 7.01 -4.83
C GLN A 38 -28.37 6.29 -4.12
N GLY A 39 -28.65 6.58 -2.86
CA GLY A 39 -29.68 5.90 -2.06
C GLY A 39 -29.39 4.40 -1.89
N THR A 40 -28.11 4.01 -1.85
CA THR A 40 -27.69 2.61 -1.72
C THR A 40 -27.40 2.23 -0.28
N SER A 41 -27.31 0.92 0.00
CA SER A 41 -26.89 0.42 1.30
C SER A 41 -25.37 0.58 1.51
N ALA A 42 -24.90 0.48 2.76
CA ALA A 42 -23.49 0.56 3.08
C ALA A 42 -22.71 -0.63 2.45
N ALA A 43 -23.29 -1.82 2.43
CA ALA A 43 -22.69 -2.98 1.76
C ALA A 43 -22.45 -2.72 0.27
N VAL A 44 -23.45 -2.15 -0.43
CA VAL A 44 -23.36 -1.81 -1.85
C VAL A 44 -22.33 -0.71 -2.10
N ALA A 45 -22.29 0.32 -1.25
CA ALA A 45 -21.27 1.38 -1.33
C ALA A 45 -19.85 0.80 -1.13
N GLY A 46 -19.69 -0.20 -0.27
CA GLY A 46 -18.44 -0.93 -0.07
C GLY A 46 -17.89 -1.62 -1.32
N LEU A 47 -18.72 -1.93 -2.33
CA LEU A 47 -18.29 -2.51 -3.62
C LEU A 47 -17.33 -1.58 -4.39
N HIS A 48 -17.31 -0.28 -4.11
CA HIS A 48 -16.32 0.62 -4.71
C HIS A 48 -14.89 0.21 -4.32
N SER A 49 -14.66 -0.28 -3.09
CA SER A 49 -13.35 -0.81 -2.71
C SER A 49 -13.01 -2.13 -3.42
N THR A 50 -14.01 -2.96 -3.72
CA THR A 50 -13.82 -4.14 -4.59
C THR A 50 -13.41 -3.70 -5.99
N GLY A 51 -14.01 -2.63 -6.52
CA GLY A 51 -13.60 -2.00 -7.78
C GLY A 51 -12.14 -1.54 -7.75
N ILE A 52 -11.71 -0.88 -6.65
CA ILE A 52 -10.30 -0.49 -6.44
C ILE A 52 -9.40 -1.73 -6.46
N ALA A 53 -9.75 -2.78 -5.72
CA ALA A 53 -8.95 -4.01 -5.65
C ALA A 53 -8.78 -4.68 -7.02
N VAL A 54 -9.86 -4.84 -7.76
CA VAL A 54 -9.84 -5.40 -9.12
C VAL A 54 -8.99 -4.52 -10.04
N GLY A 55 -9.22 -3.20 -10.02
CA GLY A 55 -8.45 -2.26 -10.83
C GLY A 55 -6.96 -2.30 -10.51
N ALA A 56 -6.59 -2.37 -9.23
CA ALA A 56 -5.19 -2.45 -8.81
C ALA A 56 -4.50 -3.72 -9.34
N LEU A 57 -5.16 -4.87 -9.28
CA LEU A 57 -4.64 -6.12 -9.86
C LEU A 57 -4.46 -6.02 -11.38
N LEU A 58 -5.45 -5.46 -12.08
CA LEU A 58 -5.36 -5.23 -13.52
C LEU A 58 -4.22 -4.27 -13.88
N GLY A 59 -4.09 -3.16 -13.17
CA GLY A 59 -3.06 -2.15 -13.41
C GLY A 59 -1.64 -2.70 -13.18
N GLY A 60 -1.45 -3.49 -12.14
CA GLY A 60 -0.19 -4.20 -11.89
C GLY A 60 0.17 -5.16 -13.03
N ALA A 61 -0.80 -5.94 -13.52
CA ALA A 61 -0.59 -6.85 -14.64
C ALA A 61 -0.34 -6.13 -15.97
N LEU A 62 -0.99 -4.98 -16.20
CA LEU A 62 -0.91 -4.23 -17.46
C LEU A 62 0.35 -3.37 -17.56
N PHE A 63 0.96 -2.95 -16.46
CA PHE A 63 2.09 -2.03 -16.51
C PHE A 63 3.26 -2.56 -17.34
N ALA A 64 3.71 -3.79 -17.08
CA ALA A 64 4.87 -4.35 -17.76
C ALA A 64 4.68 -4.48 -19.30
N PRO A 65 3.58 -5.03 -19.83
CA PRO A 65 3.35 -5.09 -21.27
C PRO A 65 3.23 -3.69 -21.92
N VAL A 66 2.58 -2.74 -21.22
CA VAL A 66 2.45 -1.36 -21.73
C VAL A 66 3.81 -0.66 -21.75
N ALA A 67 4.59 -0.75 -20.66
CA ALA A 67 5.92 -0.14 -20.59
C ALA A 67 6.92 -0.74 -21.60
N ARG A 68 6.77 -2.04 -21.94
CA ARG A 68 7.59 -2.64 -23.02
C ARG A 68 7.25 -2.09 -24.39
N ARG A 69 6.00 -1.75 -24.67
CA ARG A 69 5.55 -1.26 -25.99
C ARG A 69 5.75 0.23 -26.16
N LEU A 70 5.44 1.02 -25.14
CA LEU A 70 5.42 2.49 -25.22
C LEU A 70 6.64 3.15 -24.59
N GLY A 71 7.37 2.44 -23.70
CA GLY A 71 8.38 3.00 -22.82
C GLY A 71 7.80 3.38 -21.44
N ARG A 72 8.68 3.54 -20.44
CA ARG A 72 8.31 3.84 -19.05
C ARG A 72 7.62 5.19 -18.90
N GLY A 73 8.19 6.23 -19.50
CA GLY A 73 7.66 7.59 -19.42
C GLY A 73 6.24 7.69 -19.99
N PRO A 74 6.00 7.30 -21.26
CA PRO A 74 4.66 7.28 -21.83
C PRO A 74 3.67 6.40 -21.06
N ALA A 75 4.11 5.27 -20.45
CA ALA A 75 3.23 4.42 -19.64
C ALA A 75 2.74 5.14 -18.35
N ILE A 76 3.60 5.94 -17.70
CA ILE A 76 3.21 6.75 -16.54
C ILE A 76 2.21 7.84 -16.95
N TRP A 77 2.47 8.53 -18.07
CA TRP A 77 1.55 9.55 -18.57
C TRP A 77 0.20 8.98 -19.01
N LEU A 78 0.19 7.80 -19.64
CA LEU A 78 -1.03 7.05 -19.92
C LEU A 78 -1.77 6.71 -18.63
N GLY A 79 -1.04 6.31 -17.59
CA GLY A 79 -1.60 6.10 -16.25
C GLY A 79 -2.29 7.36 -15.72
N LEU A 80 -1.62 8.50 -15.71
CA LEU A 80 -2.22 9.76 -15.25
C LEU A 80 -3.40 10.22 -16.12
N ALA A 81 -3.32 10.04 -17.44
CA ALA A 81 -4.44 10.36 -18.34
C ALA A 81 -5.66 9.47 -18.04
N GLY A 82 -5.44 8.18 -17.78
CA GLY A 82 -6.51 7.25 -17.39
C GLY A 82 -7.10 7.59 -16.01
N VAL A 83 -6.28 7.99 -15.05
CA VAL A 83 -6.75 8.51 -13.75
C VAL A 83 -7.61 9.75 -13.98
N ALA A 84 -7.12 10.74 -14.72
CA ALA A 84 -7.87 11.98 -15.02
C ALA A 84 -9.22 11.69 -15.69
N ALA A 85 -9.24 10.81 -16.69
CA ALA A 85 -10.48 10.42 -17.38
C ALA A 85 -11.47 9.71 -16.44
N GLY A 86 -10.97 8.78 -15.61
CA GLY A 86 -11.80 8.07 -14.63
C GLY A 86 -12.32 9.00 -13.53
N VAL A 87 -11.50 9.92 -13.03
CA VAL A 87 -11.90 10.93 -12.03
C VAL A 87 -12.92 11.91 -12.61
N ALA A 88 -12.73 12.37 -13.86
CA ALA A 88 -13.72 13.19 -14.55
C ALA A 88 -15.05 12.45 -14.73
N ALA A 89 -14.99 11.16 -15.11
CA ALA A 89 -16.17 10.30 -15.21
C ALA A 89 -16.86 10.15 -13.85
N LEU A 90 -16.11 9.88 -12.78
CA LEU A 90 -16.66 9.76 -11.41
C LEU A 90 -17.33 11.08 -10.96
N GLY A 91 -16.75 12.23 -11.33
CA GLY A 91 -17.31 13.54 -11.04
C GLY A 91 -18.64 13.85 -11.75
N THR A 92 -18.95 13.16 -12.84
CA THR A 92 -20.15 13.40 -13.67
C THR A 92 -21.17 12.28 -13.63
N LEU A 93 -20.76 11.05 -13.36
CA LEU A 93 -21.62 9.88 -13.33
C LEU A 93 -22.33 9.75 -11.97
N HIS A 94 -23.61 9.31 -12.00
CA HIS A 94 -24.45 9.13 -10.81
C HIS A 94 -24.88 7.69 -10.59
N ALA A 95 -25.02 6.92 -11.67
CA ALA A 95 -25.45 5.52 -11.60
C ALA A 95 -24.39 4.62 -10.97
N LEU A 96 -24.79 3.77 -10.03
CA LEU A 96 -23.90 2.85 -9.31
C LEU A 96 -22.99 2.01 -10.23
N PRO A 97 -23.47 1.34 -11.29
CA PRO A 97 -22.57 0.55 -12.15
C PRO A 97 -21.50 1.42 -12.82
N ALA A 98 -21.86 2.63 -13.20
CA ALA A 98 -20.94 3.56 -13.86
C ALA A 98 -19.85 4.07 -12.91
N THR A 99 -20.20 4.38 -11.66
CA THR A 99 -19.23 4.81 -10.64
C THR A 99 -18.31 3.66 -10.22
N LEU A 100 -18.81 2.43 -10.12
CA LEU A 100 -18.00 1.23 -9.87
C LEU A 100 -16.96 1.01 -10.97
N VAL A 101 -17.37 1.12 -12.24
CA VAL A 101 -16.45 1.01 -13.38
C VAL A 101 -15.44 2.16 -13.38
N ALA A 102 -15.89 3.40 -13.13
CA ALA A 102 -15.00 4.55 -13.07
C ALA A 102 -13.89 4.35 -12.00
N VAL A 103 -14.26 3.91 -10.81
CA VAL A 103 -13.30 3.64 -9.72
C VAL A 103 -12.33 2.51 -10.07
N ALA A 104 -12.81 1.43 -10.70
CA ALA A 104 -11.94 0.35 -11.18
C ALA A 104 -10.95 0.85 -12.26
N VAL A 105 -11.41 1.69 -13.18
CA VAL A 105 -10.54 2.34 -14.19
C VAL A 105 -9.49 3.23 -13.52
N ILE A 106 -9.90 4.10 -12.60
CA ILE A 106 -8.97 4.97 -11.84
C ILE A 106 -7.90 4.13 -11.14
N ALA A 107 -8.29 3.06 -10.45
CA ALA A 107 -7.37 2.19 -9.74
C ALA A 107 -6.41 1.43 -10.70
N THR A 108 -6.90 1.00 -11.86
CA THR A 108 -6.07 0.35 -12.89
C THR A 108 -4.95 1.27 -13.35
N PHE A 109 -5.28 2.48 -13.73
CA PHE A 109 -4.33 3.45 -14.22
C PHE A 109 -3.46 4.05 -13.11
N GLY A 110 -4.01 4.22 -11.91
CA GLY A 110 -3.26 4.65 -10.73
C GLY A 110 -2.17 3.65 -10.32
N MET A 111 -2.46 2.34 -10.40
CA MET A 111 -1.46 1.32 -10.16
C MET A 111 -0.34 1.32 -11.21
N MET A 112 -0.65 1.67 -12.47
CA MET A 112 0.37 1.88 -13.50
C MET A 112 1.28 3.06 -13.14
N VAL A 113 0.75 4.15 -12.57
CA VAL A 113 1.55 5.29 -12.09
C VAL A 113 2.50 4.85 -10.98
N ILE A 114 1.99 4.13 -9.95
CA ILE A 114 2.82 3.63 -8.84
C ILE A 114 3.97 2.76 -9.37
N SER A 115 3.65 1.78 -10.23
CA SER A 115 4.62 0.87 -10.80
C SER A 115 5.68 1.61 -11.63
N GLY A 116 5.24 2.55 -12.46
CA GLY A 116 6.12 3.34 -13.32
C GLY A 116 7.06 4.25 -12.53
N VAL A 117 6.54 4.98 -11.55
CA VAL A 117 7.33 5.85 -10.66
C VAL A 117 8.37 5.03 -9.90
N SER A 118 7.97 3.90 -9.34
CA SER A 118 8.86 3.01 -8.59
C SER A 118 10.03 2.52 -9.45
N VAL A 119 9.74 2.08 -10.69
CA VAL A 119 10.78 1.61 -11.62
C VAL A 119 11.71 2.74 -12.06
N VAL A 120 11.18 3.95 -12.32
CA VAL A 120 12.00 5.11 -12.73
C VAL A 120 12.92 5.53 -11.59
N LEU A 121 12.40 5.70 -10.37
CA LEU A 121 13.19 6.10 -9.20
C LEU A 121 14.26 5.06 -8.85
N THR A 122 13.93 3.77 -8.94
CA THR A 122 14.89 2.69 -8.69
C THR A 122 16.02 2.70 -9.71
N ALA A 123 15.69 2.87 -10.98
CA ALA A 123 16.71 2.92 -12.05
C ALA A 123 17.60 4.17 -11.96
N GLN A 124 17.05 5.32 -11.54
CA GLN A 124 17.76 6.58 -11.49
C GLN A 124 18.68 6.71 -10.27
N HIS A 125 18.21 6.23 -9.11
CA HIS A 125 18.92 6.44 -7.85
C HIS A 125 19.74 5.23 -7.38
N GLY A 126 19.60 4.05 -8.02
CA GLY A 126 20.37 2.84 -7.68
C GLY A 126 20.40 2.58 -6.17
N PRO A 127 21.58 2.61 -5.50
CA PRO A 127 21.66 2.36 -4.05
C PRO A 127 20.92 3.38 -3.16
N ALA A 128 20.56 4.56 -3.69
CA ALA A 128 19.76 5.58 -3.00
C ALA A 128 18.25 5.46 -3.28
N ALA A 129 17.82 4.51 -4.13
CA ALA A 129 16.42 4.30 -4.48
C ALA A 129 15.47 4.16 -3.27
N PRO A 130 15.83 3.44 -2.18
CA PRO A 130 14.96 3.36 -1.02
C PRO A 130 14.61 4.73 -0.42
N ALA A 131 15.57 5.65 -0.38
CA ALA A 131 15.33 7.02 0.11
C ALA A 131 14.41 7.79 -0.85
N ALA A 132 14.64 7.71 -2.17
CA ALA A 132 13.81 8.35 -3.17
C ALA A 132 12.35 7.85 -3.11
N LEU A 133 12.15 6.54 -2.97
CA LEU A 133 10.82 5.94 -2.84
C LEU A 133 10.13 6.36 -1.53
N THR A 134 10.88 6.49 -0.44
CA THR A 134 10.33 6.98 0.82
C THR A 134 9.83 8.42 0.70
N GLU A 135 10.60 9.30 0.03
CA GLU A 135 10.18 10.69 -0.21
C GLU A 135 8.99 10.77 -1.17
N ALA A 136 8.96 9.93 -2.23
CA ALA A 136 7.81 9.83 -3.12
C ALA A 136 6.53 9.42 -2.37
N ASN A 137 6.63 8.44 -1.45
CA ASN A 137 5.51 8.04 -0.60
C ASN A 137 5.13 9.13 0.41
N ALA A 138 6.07 9.95 0.87
CA ALA A 138 5.77 11.11 1.68
C ALA A 138 4.98 12.17 0.88
N ALA A 139 5.33 12.40 -0.39
CA ALA A 139 4.55 13.27 -1.28
C ALA A 139 3.13 12.72 -1.50
N CYS A 140 3.00 11.39 -1.70
CA CYS A 140 1.71 10.71 -1.78
C CYS A 140 0.86 10.94 -0.51
N ALA A 141 1.44 10.74 0.66
CA ALA A 141 0.74 10.96 1.93
C ALA A 141 0.40 12.44 2.16
N GLY A 142 1.27 13.38 1.79
CA GLY A 142 1.03 14.82 1.88
C GLY A 142 -0.21 15.24 1.07
N MET A 143 -0.30 14.80 -0.18
CA MET A 143 -1.49 15.00 -1.00
C MET A 143 -2.70 14.25 -0.46
N GLY A 144 -2.49 13.09 0.14
CA GLY A 144 -3.51 12.32 0.83
C GLY A 144 -4.08 12.99 2.08
N ILE A 145 -3.32 13.86 2.75
CA ILE A 145 -3.83 14.72 3.84
C ILE A 145 -4.67 15.84 3.25
N LEU A 146 -4.20 16.44 2.14
CA LEU A 146 -4.88 17.57 1.52
C LEU A 146 -6.26 17.20 0.97
N ALA A 147 -6.42 16.03 0.37
CA ALA A 147 -7.66 15.62 -0.28
C ALA A 147 -8.89 15.61 0.65
N PRO A 148 -8.89 14.94 1.82
CA PRO A 148 -10.02 14.98 2.75
C PRO A 148 -10.34 16.39 3.26
N LEU A 149 -9.31 17.25 3.44
CA LEU A 149 -9.49 18.63 3.86
C LEU A 149 -10.22 19.44 2.80
N VAL A 150 -9.83 19.30 1.53
CA VAL A 150 -10.51 19.97 0.40
C VAL A 150 -11.94 19.46 0.25
N ILE A 151 -12.17 18.15 0.38
CA ILE A 151 -13.52 17.57 0.36
C ILE A 151 -14.36 18.14 1.49
N GLY A 152 -13.83 18.19 2.71
CA GLY A 152 -14.52 18.78 3.84
C GLY A 152 -14.92 20.23 3.59
N ALA A 153 -13.99 21.05 3.11
CA ALA A 153 -14.23 22.45 2.82
C ALA A 153 -15.29 22.66 1.71
N THR A 154 -15.29 21.87 0.64
CA THR A 154 -16.29 21.99 -0.43
C THR A 154 -17.66 21.51 0.01
N VAL A 155 -17.73 20.47 0.85
CA VAL A 155 -18.98 19.99 1.42
C VAL A 155 -19.58 21.00 2.39
N ASP A 156 -18.77 21.60 3.27
CA ASP A 156 -19.22 22.65 4.21
C ASP A 156 -19.66 23.94 3.49
N ALA A 157 -19.04 24.23 2.34
CA ALA A 157 -19.48 25.35 1.48
C ALA A 157 -20.75 25.03 0.67
N GLY A 158 -21.37 23.87 0.84
CA GLY A 158 -22.57 23.46 0.11
C GLY A 158 -22.34 23.08 -1.36
N LEU A 159 -21.09 22.98 -1.80
CA LEU A 159 -20.73 22.62 -3.18
C LEU A 159 -20.70 21.08 -3.41
N GLY A 160 -20.74 20.31 -2.31
CA GLY A 160 -20.61 18.85 -2.36
C GLY A 160 -19.18 18.39 -2.65
N TRP A 161 -19.01 17.09 -2.87
CA TRP A 161 -17.70 16.46 -3.09
C TRP A 161 -17.23 16.45 -4.56
N ARG A 162 -18.15 16.57 -5.52
CA ARG A 162 -17.87 16.45 -6.96
C ARG A 162 -16.88 17.48 -7.52
N PRO A 163 -16.90 18.77 -7.08
CA PRO A 163 -15.91 19.75 -7.52
C PRO A 163 -14.46 19.36 -7.23
N VAL A 164 -14.22 18.52 -6.20
CA VAL A 164 -12.88 18.04 -5.86
C VAL A 164 -12.31 17.12 -6.94
N MET A 165 -13.19 16.41 -7.67
CA MET A 165 -12.77 15.62 -8.83
C MET A 165 -12.23 16.53 -9.96
N ALA A 166 -12.85 17.68 -10.18
CA ALA A 166 -12.33 18.68 -11.12
C ALA A 166 -11.01 19.29 -10.66
N VAL A 167 -10.84 19.52 -9.35
CA VAL A 167 -9.55 19.97 -8.77
C VAL A 167 -8.45 18.95 -9.08
N GLU A 168 -8.70 17.65 -8.91
CA GLU A 168 -7.71 16.61 -9.19
C GLU A 168 -7.34 16.57 -10.68
N VAL A 169 -8.32 16.63 -11.58
CA VAL A 169 -8.06 16.74 -13.02
C VAL A 169 -7.22 17.96 -13.34
N GLY A 170 -7.54 19.11 -12.73
CA GLY A 170 -6.78 20.36 -12.86
C GLY A 170 -5.33 20.22 -12.37
N LEU A 171 -5.11 19.56 -11.25
CA LEU A 171 -3.77 19.27 -10.71
C LEU A 171 -2.97 18.37 -11.64
N ILE A 172 -3.59 17.33 -12.21
CA ILE A 172 -2.95 16.45 -13.21
C ILE A 172 -2.56 17.26 -14.45
N ALA A 173 -3.47 18.10 -14.95
CA ALA A 173 -3.19 18.97 -16.09
C ALA A 173 -2.07 19.97 -15.78
N LEU A 174 -2.03 20.55 -14.59
CA LEU A 174 -0.97 21.46 -14.15
C LEU A 174 0.39 20.77 -14.11
N VAL A 175 0.49 19.56 -13.57
CA VAL A 175 1.75 18.78 -13.54
C VAL A 175 2.17 18.42 -14.96
N ALA A 176 1.23 18.05 -15.84
CA ALA A 176 1.53 17.78 -17.25
C ALA A 176 2.05 19.03 -17.97
N LEU A 177 1.39 20.20 -17.78
CA LEU A 177 1.83 21.46 -18.33
C LEU A 177 3.21 21.87 -17.81
N ALA A 178 3.46 21.71 -16.51
CA ALA A 178 4.78 21.96 -15.92
C ALA A 178 5.86 21.06 -16.54
N ALA A 179 5.58 19.77 -16.71
CA ALA A 179 6.52 18.85 -17.35
C ALA A 179 6.85 19.25 -18.79
N LEU A 180 5.85 19.70 -19.55
CA LEU A 180 6.03 20.22 -20.92
C LEU A 180 6.84 21.52 -20.93
N THR A 181 6.51 22.47 -20.07
CA THR A 181 7.15 23.78 -19.98
C THR A 181 8.63 23.66 -19.58
N PHE A 182 8.91 22.85 -18.56
CA PHE A 182 10.28 22.58 -18.09
C PHE A 182 11.00 21.54 -18.92
N ARG A 183 10.37 20.99 -19.96
CA ARG A 183 10.89 19.98 -20.88
C ARG A 183 11.46 18.75 -20.15
N VAL A 184 10.78 18.30 -19.08
CA VAL A 184 11.19 17.13 -18.32
C VAL A 184 10.76 15.89 -19.07
N ARG A 185 11.74 15.11 -19.56
CA ARG A 185 11.49 13.83 -20.24
C ARG A 185 11.84 12.68 -19.32
N LEU A 186 10.88 11.80 -19.08
CA LEU A 186 11.12 10.55 -18.36
C LEU A 186 11.91 9.57 -19.25
N PRO A 187 12.79 8.74 -18.67
CA PRO A 187 13.60 7.79 -19.44
C PRO A 187 12.71 6.77 -20.18
N ASN A 188 12.98 6.59 -21.46
CA ASN A 188 12.22 5.66 -22.32
C ASN A 188 12.80 4.24 -22.35
N ALA A 189 13.98 4.00 -21.75
CA ALA A 189 14.59 2.69 -21.79
C ALA A 189 13.68 1.61 -21.18
N ALA A 190 13.38 0.59 -21.97
CA ALA A 190 12.75 -0.63 -21.47
C ALA A 190 13.71 -1.32 -20.47
N PRO A 191 13.24 -1.95 -19.42
CA PRO A 191 14.11 -2.67 -18.49
C PRO A 191 14.77 -3.83 -19.26
N ALA A 192 16.10 -3.92 -19.22
CA ALA A 192 16.72 -5.22 -19.27
C ALA A 192 16.15 -5.99 -18.06
N ALA A 193 15.37 -7.04 -18.34
CA ALA A 193 14.81 -8.02 -17.42
C ALA A 193 14.84 -7.63 -15.91
N ALA A 194 14.08 -6.62 -15.51
CA ALA A 194 13.72 -6.48 -14.11
C ALA A 194 12.54 -7.42 -13.89
N ALA A 195 12.81 -8.56 -13.28
CA ALA A 195 11.82 -9.43 -12.70
C ALA A 195 10.82 -8.58 -11.89
N ALA A 196 9.55 -8.91 -12.02
CA ALA A 196 8.40 -8.27 -11.44
C ALA A 196 8.68 -7.70 -10.02
N ALA A 197 9.07 -6.43 -9.95
CA ALA A 197 9.07 -5.70 -8.70
C ALA A 197 7.62 -5.31 -8.45
N ASP A 198 7.01 -5.95 -7.49
CA ASP A 198 5.70 -5.59 -6.96
C ASP A 198 5.73 -4.14 -6.49
N PRO A 199 4.88 -3.25 -7.01
CA PRO A 199 4.92 -1.82 -6.64
C PRO A 199 4.62 -1.57 -5.16
N VAL A 200 4.04 -2.56 -4.48
CA VAL A 200 3.77 -2.51 -3.04
C VAL A 200 4.95 -3.07 -2.23
N GLY A 201 5.77 -3.95 -2.82
CA GLY A 201 6.92 -4.59 -2.19
C GLY A 201 8.16 -3.70 -2.07
N VAL A 202 8.27 -2.65 -2.87
CA VAL A 202 9.50 -1.83 -2.93
C VAL A 202 9.81 -1.11 -1.61
N THR A 203 8.80 -0.72 -0.84
CA THR A 203 8.99 -0.10 0.49
C THR A 203 9.52 -1.11 1.52
N ALA A 204 9.15 -2.38 1.40
CA ALA A 204 9.55 -3.43 2.33
C ALA A 204 10.91 -4.05 1.97
N ALA A 205 11.22 -4.21 0.69
CA ALA A 205 12.52 -4.70 0.23
C ALA A 205 13.67 -3.76 0.64
N ALA A 206 13.43 -2.45 0.59
CA ALA A 206 14.41 -1.45 1.02
C ALA A 206 14.74 -1.50 2.52
N ILE A 207 13.84 -2.03 3.34
CA ILE A 207 14.04 -2.22 4.78
C ILE A 207 14.73 -3.57 5.05
N ALA A 208 14.43 -4.61 4.27
CA ALA A 208 15.00 -5.96 4.43
C ALA A 208 16.47 -6.04 3.97
N GLU A 209 16.84 -5.35 2.88
CA GLU A 209 18.19 -5.39 2.31
C GLU A 209 19.27 -4.76 3.21
N ARG A 210 18.88 -3.90 4.17
CA ARG A 210 19.79 -3.33 5.18
C ARG A 210 20.02 -4.21 6.40
N ALA A 211 19.22 -5.24 6.62
CA ALA A 211 19.32 -6.13 7.77
C ALA A 211 20.33 -7.26 7.58
N ASP A 212 20.73 -7.58 6.36
CA ASP A 212 21.53 -8.79 6.01
C ASP A 212 22.87 -8.51 5.31
N ALA A 213 23.45 -7.32 5.43
CA ALA A 213 24.80 -7.06 4.90
C ALA A 213 25.87 -7.47 5.93
N PRO A 214 26.58 -8.59 5.73
CA PRO A 214 27.75 -8.92 6.55
C PRO A 214 28.90 -7.95 6.21
N PRO A 215 29.82 -7.66 7.18
CA PRO A 215 30.96 -6.78 6.95
C PRO A 215 31.89 -7.40 5.90
N SER A 216 32.16 -6.67 4.85
CA SER A 216 33.04 -7.05 3.75
C SER A 216 34.46 -7.28 4.23
N SER A 217 34.98 -8.50 4.13
CA SER A 217 36.40 -8.82 4.14
C SER A 217 36.99 -8.71 2.73
N PRO A 218 38.24 -8.26 2.56
CA PRO A 218 38.82 -8.03 1.24
C PRO A 218 39.15 -9.34 0.53
N ALA A 219 38.66 -9.48 -0.70
CA ALA A 219 38.93 -10.60 -1.55
C ALA A 219 40.32 -10.50 -2.17
N THR A 220 41.15 -11.48 -1.91
CA THR A 220 42.36 -11.81 -2.69
C THR A 220 41.97 -12.38 -4.06
N ARG A 221 42.47 -11.77 -5.11
CA ARG A 221 42.48 -12.33 -6.48
C ARG A 221 43.49 -13.47 -6.54
N ASP A 222 43.05 -14.64 -6.93
CA ASP A 222 43.89 -15.56 -7.71
C ASP A 222 42.99 -16.38 -8.65
N GLY A 223 43.34 -16.36 -9.91
CA GLY A 223 42.64 -17.04 -10.98
C GLY A 223 42.99 -18.51 -11.05
N GLN A 224 42.03 -19.30 -11.45
CA GLN A 224 42.26 -20.51 -12.26
C GLN A 224 40.99 -20.91 -12.99
N ALA A 225 41.10 -20.88 -14.32
CA ALA A 225 40.17 -21.53 -15.22
C ALA A 225 40.38 -23.07 -15.18
N LEU A 226 39.33 -23.84 -15.00
CA LEU A 226 39.26 -25.23 -15.38
C LEU A 226 37.88 -25.58 -15.95
N THR A 227 37.95 -25.97 -17.20
CA THR A 227 36.94 -26.66 -18.00
C THR A 227 36.62 -28.03 -17.44
N GLY A 228 35.34 -28.43 -17.51
CA GLY A 228 35.01 -29.86 -17.58
C GLY A 228 33.73 -30.27 -16.84
N GLY A 229 32.76 -30.82 -17.59
CA GLY A 229 31.93 -31.91 -17.09
C GLY A 229 30.49 -31.58 -16.71
N THR A 230 29.63 -31.65 -17.70
CA THR A 230 28.19 -31.93 -17.64
C THR A 230 27.86 -33.16 -16.77
N THR A 231 26.69 -33.11 -16.17
CA THR A 231 25.79 -34.10 -15.58
C THR A 231 25.69 -34.04 -14.06
N GLY A 232 24.68 -33.34 -13.61
CA GLY A 232 24.32 -33.28 -12.19
C GLY A 232 22.90 -32.74 -11.98
N GLY A 233 21.93 -33.63 -12.13
CA GLY A 233 20.72 -33.70 -11.32
C GLY A 233 19.77 -32.49 -11.24
N ARG A 234 18.76 -32.46 -12.12
CA ARG A 234 17.49 -31.69 -12.00
C ARG A 234 16.63 -32.06 -10.77
N VAL A 235 17.19 -32.48 -9.66
CA VAL A 235 16.42 -32.89 -8.47
C VAL A 235 16.27 -31.76 -7.43
N GLY A 236 17.15 -30.75 -7.44
CA GLY A 236 17.15 -29.67 -6.43
C GLY A 236 16.16 -28.54 -6.67
N THR A 237 15.64 -28.35 -7.91
CA THR A 237 14.86 -27.16 -8.28
C THR A 237 13.37 -27.21 -7.88
N ARG A 238 12.80 -28.40 -7.68
CA ARG A 238 11.37 -28.53 -7.31
C ARG A 238 11.06 -28.25 -5.85
N ALA A 239 12.01 -28.40 -4.93
CA ALA A 239 11.81 -28.10 -3.49
C ALA A 239 11.92 -26.60 -3.19
N ALA A 240 12.76 -25.87 -3.95
CA ALA A 240 12.93 -24.42 -3.81
C ALA A 240 11.73 -23.59 -4.31
N ASP A 241 10.80 -24.21 -5.05
CA ASP A 241 9.68 -23.51 -5.69
C ASP A 241 8.37 -23.55 -4.88
N ARG A 242 8.35 -24.20 -3.71
CA ARG A 242 7.15 -24.27 -2.85
C ARG A 242 7.21 -23.25 -1.73
N LEU A 243 6.18 -22.42 -1.64
CA LEU A 243 6.00 -21.47 -0.53
C LEU A 243 5.75 -22.26 0.78
N PRO A 244 6.49 -21.96 1.87
CA PRO A 244 6.33 -22.67 3.13
C PRO A 244 4.97 -22.37 3.78
N PRO A 245 4.43 -23.27 4.65
CA PRO A 245 3.15 -23.04 5.33
C PRO A 245 3.11 -21.73 6.15
N ALA A 246 4.23 -21.33 6.74
CA ALA A 246 4.34 -20.08 7.47
C ALA A 246 4.13 -18.85 6.58
N TYR A 247 4.45 -18.92 5.28
CA TYR A 247 4.14 -17.86 4.32
C TYR A 247 2.63 -17.60 4.21
N TRP A 248 1.82 -18.66 4.20
CA TRP A 248 0.37 -18.49 4.09
C TRP A 248 -0.25 -17.85 5.34
N ILE A 249 0.35 -18.05 6.53
CA ILE A 249 -0.02 -17.31 7.74
C ILE A 249 0.30 -15.81 7.55
N ALA A 250 1.48 -15.50 7.02
CA ALA A 250 1.87 -14.12 6.72
C ALA A 250 0.99 -13.50 5.63
N TRP A 251 0.58 -14.29 4.63
CA TRP A 251 -0.34 -13.87 3.56
C TRP A 251 -1.71 -13.47 4.12
N VAL A 252 -2.29 -14.28 5.01
CA VAL A 252 -3.55 -13.95 5.70
C VAL A 252 -3.37 -12.72 6.60
N LEU A 253 -2.24 -12.62 7.30
CA LEU A 253 -1.91 -11.45 8.12
C LEU A 253 -1.90 -10.17 7.28
N MET A 254 -1.32 -10.20 6.07
CA MET A 254 -1.32 -9.06 5.13
C MET A 254 -2.75 -8.71 4.66
N ALA A 255 -3.60 -9.71 4.37
CA ALA A 255 -4.99 -9.47 4.01
C ALA A 255 -5.75 -8.78 5.14
N VAL A 256 -5.57 -9.23 6.39
CA VAL A 256 -6.21 -8.65 7.58
C VAL A 256 -5.70 -7.23 7.83
N THR A 257 -4.40 -6.97 7.72
CA THR A 257 -3.85 -5.60 7.89
C THR A 257 -4.35 -4.65 6.81
N GLY A 258 -4.46 -5.11 5.55
CA GLY A 258 -5.09 -4.35 4.47
C GLY A 258 -6.56 -4.08 4.72
N SER A 259 -7.30 -5.04 5.29
CA SER A 259 -8.70 -4.87 5.70
C SER A 259 -8.86 -3.74 6.72
N ILE A 260 -7.98 -3.66 7.71
CA ILE A 260 -7.99 -2.58 8.71
C ILE A 260 -7.83 -1.23 8.03
N GLU A 261 -6.81 -1.08 7.18
CA GLU A 261 -6.49 0.19 6.51
C GLU A 261 -7.64 0.68 5.63
N VAL A 262 -8.20 -0.18 4.79
CA VAL A 262 -9.26 0.21 3.87
C VAL A 262 -10.58 0.49 4.58
N CYS A 263 -10.96 -0.29 5.61
CA CYS A 263 -12.16 -0.02 6.39
C CYS A 263 -12.07 1.31 7.13
N LEU A 264 -10.90 1.65 7.68
CA LEU A 264 -10.65 2.96 8.28
C LEU A 264 -10.81 4.08 7.25
N SER A 265 -10.24 3.93 6.07
CA SER A 265 -10.33 4.96 5.03
C SER A 265 -11.76 5.22 4.57
N LEU A 266 -12.57 4.17 4.36
CA LEU A 266 -13.90 4.29 3.78
C LEU A 266 -14.99 4.66 4.79
N TRP A 267 -14.92 4.13 6.00
CA TRP A 267 -16.07 4.18 6.93
C TRP A 267 -15.90 5.16 8.10
N THR A 268 -14.70 5.69 8.35
CA THR A 268 -14.46 6.61 9.48
C THR A 268 -15.33 7.87 9.39
N ALA A 269 -15.50 8.45 8.21
CA ALA A 269 -16.34 9.65 8.05
C ALA A 269 -17.80 9.37 8.43
N ASP A 270 -18.33 8.19 8.09
CA ASP A 270 -19.69 7.79 8.41
C ASP A 270 -19.91 7.60 9.93
N VAL A 271 -18.95 6.96 10.61
CA VAL A 271 -18.97 6.82 12.07
C VAL A 271 -18.90 8.18 12.76
N LEU A 272 -18.05 9.10 12.29
CA LEU A 272 -17.95 10.45 12.85
C LEU A 272 -19.25 11.24 12.70
N ARG A 273 -19.95 11.10 11.58
CA ARG A 273 -21.25 11.74 11.34
C ARG A 273 -22.33 11.18 12.28
N THR A 274 -22.39 9.86 12.41
CA THR A 274 -23.50 9.17 13.11
C THR A 274 -23.33 9.11 14.62
N HIS A 275 -22.08 9.07 15.12
CA HIS A 275 -21.79 8.89 16.55
C HIS A 275 -21.22 10.15 17.20
N ALA A 276 -20.24 10.81 16.60
CA ALA A 276 -19.62 12.01 17.17
C ALA A 276 -20.37 13.32 16.78
N GLY A 277 -21.46 13.22 16.04
CA GLY A 277 -22.32 14.36 15.67
C GLY A 277 -21.63 15.40 14.78
N LEU A 278 -20.55 15.03 14.07
CA LEU A 278 -19.88 15.93 13.15
C LEU A 278 -20.72 16.12 11.88
N ASN A 279 -20.74 17.35 11.35
CA ASN A 279 -21.32 17.57 10.03
C ASN A 279 -20.53 16.82 8.93
N ALA A 280 -21.09 16.69 7.73
CA ALA A 280 -20.51 15.88 6.65
C ALA A 280 -19.11 16.37 6.22
N GLY A 281 -18.89 17.70 6.22
CA GLY A 281 -17.60 18.27 5.86
C GLY A 281 -16.54 18.05 6.93
N ALA A 282 -16.85 18.32 8.20
CA ALA A 282 -15.94 18.10 9.30
C ALA A 282 -15.57 16.59 9.44
N ALA A 283 -16.54 15.69 9.26
CA ALA A 283 -16.32 14.27 9.29
C ALA A 283 -15.38 13.80 8.15
N SER A 284 -15.59 14.35 6.93
CA SER A 284 -14.73 14.06 5.78
C SER A 284 -13.30 14.58 6.01
N ALA A 285 -13.16 15.82 6.50
CA ALA A 285 -11.87 16.42 6.81
C ALA A 285 -11.11 15.65 7.91
N ALA A 286 -11.83 15.14 8.93
CA ALA A 286 -11.23 14.42 10.04
C ALA A 286 -10.54 13.10 9.62
N VAL A 287 -10.88 12.51 8.48
CA VAL A 287 -10.16 11.34 7.92
C VAL A 287 -8.70 11.67 7.64
N ALA A 288 -8.36 12.94 7.33
CA ALA A 288 -6.98 13.37 7.20
C ALA A 288 -6.12 13.06 8.44
N ALA A 289 -6.72 12.99 9.63
CA ALA A 289 -6.02 12.66 10.87
C ALA A 289 -5.37 11.26 10.82
N ILE A 290 -6.04 10.28 10.20
CA ILE A 290 -5.48 8.93 10.01
C ILE A 290 -4.23 9.01 9.14
N VAL A 291 -4.31 9.75 8.02
CA VAL A 291 -3.20 9.87 7.07
C VAL A 291 -2.03 10.65 7.71
N CYS A 292 -2.33 11.68 8.53
CA CYS A 292 -1.32 12.37 9.34
C CYS A 292 -0.60 11.40 10.28
N GLY A 293 -1.36 10.58 11.02
CA GLY A 293 -0.81 9.55 11.89
C GLY A 293 0.06 8.56 11.13
N MET A 294 -0.41 8.10 9.97
CA MET A 294 0.36 7.19 9.09
C MET A 294 1.65 7.84 8.57
N PHE A 295 1.60 9.09 8.18
CA PHE A 295 2.77 9.84 7.74
C PHE A 295 3.83 9.92 8.83
N VAL A 296 3.46 10.36 10.03
CA VAL A 296 4.35 10.43 11.20
C VAL A 296 4.87 9.03 11.55
N GLY A 297 3.99 8.04 11.58
CA GLY A 297 4.34 6.65 11.89
C GLY A 297 5.36 6.07 10.91
N ARG A 298 5.28 6.37 9.62
CA ARG A 298 6.28 5.95 8.62
C ARG A 298 7.64 6.64 8.82
N LEU A 299 7.65 7.93 9.13
CA LEU A 299 8.89 8.67 9.40
C LEU A 299 9.64 8.15 10.64
N VAL A 300 8.90 7.86 11.71
CA VAL A 300 9.45 7.42 12.98
C VAL A 300 9.72 5.91 12.98
N GLY A 301 8.79 5.14 12.42
CA GLY A 301 8.80 3.67 12.40
C GLY A 301 9.98 3.07 11.65
N GLY A 302 10.46 3.73 10.61
CA GLY A 302 11.68 3.29 9.90
C GLY A 302 12.92 3.21 10.80
N ARG A 303 13.04 4.11 11.80
CA ARG A 303 14.15 4.06 12.78
C ARG A 303 14.01 2.89 13.75
N PHE A 304 12.78 2.56 14.13
CA PHE A 304 12.51 1.42 15.02
C PHE A 304 12.69 0.09 14.27
N ALA A 305 12.29 0.01 13.01
CA ALA A 305 12.43 -1.18 12.17
C ALA A 305 13.91 -1.61 11.98
N LEU A 306 14.85 -0.66 12.09
CA LEU A 306 16.30 -0.94 12.05
C LEU A 306 16.86 -1.54 13.35
N ARG A 307 16.13 -1.42 14.47
CA ARG A 307 16.63 -1.80 15.80
C ARG A 307 15.87 -2.94 16.43
N TRP A 308 14.61 -3.14 16.03
CA TRP A 308 13.71 -4.10 16.67
C TRP A 308 13.33 -5.22 15.69
N PRO A 309 13.19 -6.46 16.16
CA PRO A 309 12.70 -7.55 15.32
C PRO A 309 11.31 -7.25 14.76
N PRO A 310 11.00 -7.66 13.52
CA PRO A 310 9.78 -7.23 12.84
C PRO A 310 8.48 -7.72 13.52
N VAL A 311 8.45 -8.92 14.09
CA VAL A 311 7.24 -9.45 14.75
C VAL A 311 6.88 -8.71 16.05
N PRO A 312 7.79 -8.49 17.02
CA PRO A 312 7.52 -7.65 18.18
C PRO A 312 7.12 -6.21 17.81
N LEU A 313 7.78 -5.63 16.81
CA LEU A 313 7.45 -4.28 16.34
C LEU A 313 6.05 -4.21 15.73
N LEU A 314 5.65 -5.23 14.97
CA LEU A 314 4.28 -5.34 14.43
C LEU A 314 3.24 -5.47 15.55
N LEU A 315 3.52 -6.28 16.58
CA LEU A 315 2.62 -6.40 17.74
C LEU A 315 2.48 -5.08 18.50
N ALA A 316 3.58 -4.33 18.67
CA ALA A 316 3.54 -2.99 19.27
C ALA A 316 2.71 -2.03 18.41
N ALA A 317 2.90 -2.02 17.10
CA ALA A 317 2.12 -1.21 16.16
C ALA A 317 0.61 -1.53 16.20
N LEU A 318 0.25 -2.83 16.23
CA LEU A 318 -1.13 -3.28 16.39
C LEU A 318 -1.73 -2.85 17.74
N THR A 319 -0.94 -2.88 18.83
CA THR A 319 -1.36 -2.39 20.13
C THR A 319 -1.62 -0.88 20.11
N VAL A 320 -0.74 -0.09 19.47
CA VAL A 320 -0.95 1.35 19.29
C VAL A 320 -2.24 1.61 18.52
N SER A 321 -2.49 0.85 17.45
CA SER A 321 -3.75 0.96 16.69
C SER A 321 -4.98 0.60 17.54
N LEU A 322 -4.89 -0.42 18.38
CA LEU A 322 -5.99 -0.80 19.25
C LEU A 322 -6.30 0.28 20.30
N VAL A 323 -5.26 0.89 20.88
CA VAL A 323 -5.41 2.03 21.80
C VAL A 323 -6.05 3.22 21.08
N GLY A 324 -5.54 3.57 19.87
CA GLY A 324 -6.12 4.63 19.05
C GLY A 324 -7.57 4.36 18.68
N PHE A 325 -7.91 3.11 18.35
CA PHE A 325 -9.29 2.70 18.12
C PHE A 325 -10.16 2.90 19.37
N GLY A 326 -9.70 2.47 20.54
CA GLY A 326 -10.42 2.65 21.81
C GLY A 326 -10.71 4.12 22.10
N LEU A 327 -9.73 5.00 21.90
CA LEU A 327 -9.90 6.46 22.04
C LEU A 327 -10.93 7.01 21.05
N PHE A 328 -10.83 6.62 19.77
CA PHE A 328 -11.74 7.04 18.71
C PHE A 328 -13.18 6.56 18.98
N TRP A 329 -13.35 5.27 19.26
CA TRP A 329 -14.65 4.64 19.39
C TRP A 329 -15.44 5.11 20.62
N SER A 330 -14.73 5.39 21.73
CA SER A 330 -15.31 5.90 22.97
C SER A 330 -15.53 7.42 22.99
N ALA A 331 -15.02 8.13 21.97
CA ALA A 331 -15.04 9.60 21.96
C ALA A 331 -16.45 10.13 21.70
N GLN A 332 -16.93 10.97 22.61
CA GLN A 332 -18.18 11.74 22.45
C GLN A 332 -17.91 13.20 22.04
N VAL A 333 -16.65 13.56 21.91
CA VAL A 333 -16.22 14.92 21.51
C VAL A 333 -15.24 14.85 20.34
N GLY A 334 -15.41 15.73 19.37
CA GLY A 334 -14.68 15.64 18.08
C GLY A 334 -13.16 15.66 18.22
N TRP A 335 -12.58 16.45 19.15
CA TRP A 335 -11.12 16.51 19.32
C TRP A 335 -10.53 15.18 19.83
N LEU A 336 -11.27 14.48 20.71
CA LEU A 336 -10.82 13.17 21.21
C LEU A 336 -10.91 12.10 20.11
N ALA A 337 -11.97 12.14 19.30
CA ALA A 337 -12.09 11.29 18.13
C ALA A 337 -10.94 11.49 17.15
N VAL A 338 -10.60 12.74 16.82
CA VAL A 338 -9.47 13.09 15.93
C VAL A 338 -8.14 12.62 16.51
N THR A 339 -7.91 12.82 17.82
CA THR A 339 -6.71 12.31 18.50
C THR A 339 -6.62 10.79 18.41
N GLY A 340 -7.72 10.08 18.64
CA GLY A 340 -7.79 8.62 18.47
C GLY A 340 -7.44 8.18 17.05
N LEU A 341 -7.91 8.90 16.03
CA LEU A 341 -7.60 8.63 14.63
C LEU A 341 -6.11 8.84 14.30
N VAL A 342 -5.47 9.89 14.85
CA VAL A 342 -4.02 10.09 14.68
C VAL A 342 -3.23 8.94 15.30
N VAL A 343 -3.57 8.54 16.54
CA VAL A 343 -2.90 7.42 17.24
C VAL A 343 -3.12 6.11 16.47
N LEU A 344 -4.33 5.87 15.99
CA LEU A 344 -4.67 4.70 15.20
C LEU A 344 -3.87 4.67 13.89
N GLY A 345 -3.79 5.80 13.19
CA GLY A 345 -2.99 5.96 11.98
C GLY A 345 -1.49 5.74 12.22
N LEU A 346 -0.98 6.21 13.37
CA LEU A 346 0.42 5.99 13.77
C LEU A 346 0.78 4.49 13.83
N GLY A 347 -0.09 3.69 14.45
CA GLY A 347 0.08 2.23 14.49
C GLY A 347 -0.09 1.59 13.11
N ASN A 348 -1.14 1.99 12.37
CA ASN A 348 -1.46 1.45 11.05
C ASN A 348 -0.33 1.65 10.02
N ALA A 349 0.48 2.69 10.19
CA ALA A 349 1.61 3.00 9.32
C ALA A 349 2.58 1.84 9.09
N LEU A 350 2.72 0.95 10.08
CA LEU A 350 3.70 -0.14 10.08
C LEU A 350 3.08 -1.52 9.80
N HIS A 351 1.75 -1.65 9.78
CA HIS A 351 1.09 -2.95 9.65
C HIS A 351 1.52 -3.66 8.36
N TYR A 352 1.28 -3.05 7.21
CA TYR A 352 1.59 -3.65 5.93
C TYR A 352 3.09 -3.79 5.66
N PRO A 353 3.93 -2.74 5.87
CA PRO A 353 5.37 -2.86 5.63
C PRO A 353 6.04 -3.97 6.45
N LEU A 354 5.63 -4.16 7.70
CA LEU A 354 6.18 -5.24 8.53
C LEU A 354 5.62 -6.60 8.13
N ALA A 355 4.32 -6.69 7.80
CA ALA A 355 3.70 -7.94 7.39
C ALA A 355 4.34 -8.50 6.11
N ILE A 356 4.56 -7.65 5.09
CA ILE A 356 5.21 -8.08 3.86
C ILE A 356 6.69 -8.43 4.08
N SER A 357 7.41 -7.65 4.87
CA SER A 357 8.80 -7.94 5.24
C SER A 357 8.93 -9.32 5.88
N ILE A 358 8.04 -9.66 6.82
CA ILE A 358 8.00 -10.98 7.45
C ILE A 358 7.65 -12.07 6.42
N ALA A 359 6.67 -11.82 5.55
CA ALA A 359 6.25 -12.77 4.53
C ALA A 359 7.40 -13.15 3.57
N LEU A 360 8.15 -12.15 3.10
CA LEU A 360 9.30 -12.35 2.22
C LEU A 360 10.45 -13.07 2.94
N ALA A 361 10.73 -12.70 4.18
CA ALA A 361 11.75 -13.37 5.00
C ALA A 361 11.43 -14.86 5.23
N VAL A 362 10.15 -15.18 5.46
CA VAL A 362 9.70 -16.58 5.63
C VAL A 362 9.78 -17.36 4.32
N ALA A 363 9.53 -16.73 3.18
CA ALA A 363 9.57 -17.36 1.88
C ALA A 363 11.00 -17.78 1.46
N GLY A 364 12.04 -17.10 1.99
CA GLY A 364 13.43 -17.41 1.72
C GLY A 364 13.76 -17.41 0.22
N PRO A 365 14.25 -18.54 -0.35
CA PRO A 365 14.60 -18.62 -1.78
C PRO A 365 13.43 -18.39 -2.74
N ALA A 366 12.16 -18.54 -2.27
CA ALA A 366 10.95 -18.32 -3.06
C ALA A 366 10.38 -16.90 -2.91
N ALA A 367 11.19 -15.91 -2.49
CA ALA A 367 10.76 -14.55 -2.21
C ALA A 367 10.10 -13.86 -3.41
N ASP A 368 10.60 -14.07 -4.64
CA ASP A 368 10.01 -13.51 -5.86
C ASP A 368 8.58 -14.02 -6.10
N LYS A 369 8.37 -15.32 -5.88
CA LYS A 369 7.04 -15.92 -5.96
C LYS A 369 6.12 -15.43 -4.85
N ALA A 370 6.67 -15.28 -3.65
CA ALA A 370 5.97 -14.73 -2.49
C ALA A 370 5.51 -13.29 -2.75
N ALA A 371 6.37 -12.46 -3.32
CA ALA A 371 6.04 -11.08 -3.68
C ALA A 371 4.85 -11.02 -4.65
N GLY A 372 4.84 -11.84 -5.70
CA GLY A 372 3.72 -11.91 -6.63
C GLY A 372 2.40 -12.31 -5.96
N TRP A 373 2.40 -13.26 -5.03
CA TRP A 373 1.21 -13.64 -4.28
C TRP A 373 0.77 -12.59 -3.24
N SER A 374 1.68 -11.74 -2.78
CA SER A 374 1.38 -10.71 -1.79
C SER A 374 0.37 -9.67 -2.29
N SER A 375 0.40 -9.33 -3.58
CA SER A 375 -0.56 -8.41 -4.20
C SER A 375 -1.99 -8.93 -4.14
N TYR A 376 -2.18 -10.24 -4.29
CA TYR A 376 -3.51 -10.85 -4.15
C TYR A 376 -4.04 -10.78 -2.71
N SER A 377 -3.17 -10.84 -1.71
CA SER A 377 -3.53 -10.69 -0.31
C SER A 377 -4.19 -9.33 -0.04
N MET A 378 -3.57 -8.25 -0.51
CA MET A 378 -4.15 -6.91 -0.39
C MET A 378 -5.46 -6.78 -1.15
N GLY A 379 -5.54 -7.34 -2.37
CA GLY A 379 -6.77 -7.37 -3.16
C GLY A 379 -7.93 -8.03 -2.43
N VAL A 380 -7.67 -9.15 -1.73
CA VAL A 380 -8.68 -9.84 -0.90
C VAL A 380 -9.14 -8.96 0.26
N GLY A 381 -8.19 -8.36 1.02
CA GLY A 381 -8.51 -7.47 2.13
C GLY A 381 -9.32 -6.25 1.69
N PHE A 382 -8.87 -5.58 0.66
CA PHE A 382 -9.52 -4.37 0.12
C PHE A 382 -10.87 -4.66 -0.53
N GLY A 383 -11.01 -5.82 -1.18
CA GLY A 383 -12.24 -6.17 -1.90
C GLY A 383 -13.35 -6.67 -1.00
N ILE A 384 -13.05 -7.36 0.10
CA ILE A 384 -14.05 -8.05 0.91
C ILE A 384 -14.41 -7.28 2.19
N ALA A 385 -13.41 -6.77 2.90
CA ALA A 385 -13.62 -6.25 4.25
C ALA A 385 -14.58 -5.04 4.32
N PRO A 386 -14.50 -4.03 3.42
CA PRO A 386 -15.45 -2.91 3.47
C PRO A 386 -16.88 -3.30 3.12
N VAL A 387 -17.07 -4.29 2.25
CA VAL A 387 -18.41 -4.83 1.93
C VAL A 387 -18.99 -5.55 3.16
N ALA A 388 -18.19 -6.38 3.80
CA ALA A 388 -18.60 -7.10 5.01
C ALA A 388 -18.92 -6.13 6.16
N LEU A 389 -18.09 -5.08 6.36
CA LEU A 389 -18.37 -4.06 7.36
C LEU A 389 -19.62 -3.27 6.98
N GLY A 390 -19.81 -2.92 5.73
CA GLY A 390 -21.01 -2.24 5.24
C GLY A 390 -22.27 -3.08 5.46
N TRP A 391 -22.19 -4.38 5.22
CA TRP A 391 -23.32 -5.29 5.50
C TRP A 391 -23.72 -5.29 6.97
N VAL A 392 -22.75 -5.36 7.88
CA VAL A 392 -23.03 -5.23 9.33
C VAL A 392 -23.55 -3.84 9.68
N ALA A 393 -23.05 -2.80 8.99
CA ALA A 393 -23.49 -1.41 9.22
C ALA A 393 -24.94 -1.16 8.77
N ASP A 394 -25.42 -1.88 7.74
CA ASP A 394 -26.81 -1.79 7.26
C ASP A 394 -27.80 -2.28 8.34
N ASP A 395 -27.42 -3.30 9.15
CA ASP A 395 -28.27 -3.85 10.19
C ASP A 395 -28.05 -3.19 11.57
N ALA A 396 -26.78 -3.03 11.98
CA ALA A 396 -26.41 -2.60 13.33
C ALA A 396 -26.02 -1.11 13.45
N GLY A 397 -25.89 -0.45 12.30
CA GLY A 397 -25.38 0.92 12.21
C GLY A 397 -23.85 1.00 12.14
N PRO A 398 -23.30 2.13 11.59
CA PRO A 398 -21.87 2.27 11.34
C PRO A 398 -20.99 2.18 12.58
N HIS A 399 -21.45 2.73 13.71
CA HIS A 399 -20.70 2.72 14.96
C HIS A 399 -20.45 1.32 15.51
N LEU A 400 -21.51 0.48 15.57
CA LEU A 400 -21.38 -0.89 16.04
C LEU A 400 -20.64 -1.77 15.04
N ALA A 401 -20.83 -1.56 13.74
CA ALA A 401 -20.11 -2.27 12.69
C ALA A 401 -18.59 -2.07 12.82
N PHE A 402 -18.16 -0.89 13.28
CA PHE A 402 -16.74 -0.60 13.48
C PHE A 402 -16.06 -1.48 14.54
N LEU A 403 -16.81 -2.19 15.40
CA LEU A 403 -16.26 -3.19 16.32
C LEU A 403 -15.65 -4.40 15.59
N LEU A 404 -15.86 -4.55 14.29
CA LEU A 404 -15.10 -5.50 13.48
C LEU A 404 -13.60 -5.15 13.39
N LEU A 405 -13.22 -3.86 13.51
CA LEU A 405 -11.82 -3.46 13.45
C LEU A 405 -10.97 -4.02 14.60
N PRO A 406 -11.34 -3.86 15.89
CA PRO A 406 -10.60 -4.53 16.95
C PRO A 406 -10.59 -6.06 16.79
N GLY A 407 -11.62 -6.66 16.19
CA GLY A 407 -11.61 -8.07 15.78
C GLY A 407 -10.52 -8.37 14.76
N PHE A 408 -10.38 -7.55 13.72
CA PHE A 408 -9.29 -7.69 12.75
C PHE A 408 -7.92 -7.44 13.38
N ILE A 409 -7.78 -6.44 14.26
CA ILE A 409 -6.54 -6.17 14.99
C ILE A 409 -6.16 -7.37 15.87
N ALA A 410 -7.11 -7.94 16.61
CA ALA A 410 -6.89 -9.12 17.44
C ALA A 410 -6.49 -10.35 16.58
N ALA A 411 -7.17 -10.56 15.45
CA ALA A 411 -6.80 -11.61 14.50
C ALA A 411 -5.36 -11.41 13.96
N ALA A 412 -4.99 -10.18 13.60
CA ALA A 412 -3.64 -9.85 13.18
C ALA A 412 -2.60 -10.11 14.28
N MET A 413 -2.90 -9.76 15.53
CA MET A 413 -2.04 -10.03 16.68
C MET A 413 -1.84 -11.54 16.90
N LEU A 414 -2.90 -12.34 16.80
CA LEU A 414 -2.85 -13.80 16.93
C LEU A 414 -2.01 -14.42 15.78
N LEU A 415 -2.22 -13.98 14.55
CA LEU A 415 -1.46 -14.46 13.38
C LEU A 415 0.02 -14.08 13.50
N ALA A 416 0.33 -12.84 13.89
CA ALA A 416 1.70 -12.39 14.12
C ALA A 416 2.37 -13.18 15.25
N GLY A 417 1.66 -13.45 16.34
CA GLY A 417 2.15 -14.28 17.45
C GLY A 417 2.41 -15.73 17.06
N ARG A 418 1.55 -16.33 16.22
CA ARG A 418 1.77 -17.68 15.66
C ARG A 418 2.98 -17.71 14.73
N LEU A 419 3.10 -16.70 13.90
CA LEU A 419 4.22 -16.57 12.98
C LEU A 419 5.54 -16.40 13.72
N GLY A 420 5.55 -15.57 14.78
CA GLY A 420 6.74 -15.40 15.64
C GLY A 420 7.18 -16.69 16.34
N ARG A 421 6.22 -17.55 16.74
CA ARG A 421 6.52 -18.88 17.28
C ARG A 421 7.10 -19.80 16.20
N ALA A 422 6.50 -19.86 15.02
CA ALA A 422 6.97 -20.68 13.91
C ALA A 422 8.39 -20.30 13.45
N LEU A 423 8.76 -19.02 13.54
CA LEU A 423 10.11 -18.54 13.21
C LEU A 423 11.16 -18.85 14.28
N ARG A 424 10.74 -19.10 15.53
CA ARG A 424 11.65 -19.46 16.64
C ARG A 424 11.91 -20.95 16.74
N THR A 425 11.08 -21.80 16.12
CA THR A 425 11.28 -23.25 16.12
C THR A 425 12.45 -23.57 15.18
N PRO A 426 13.58 -24.15 15.68
CA PRO A 426 14.69 -24.55 14.82
C PRO A 426 14.16 -25.51 13.76
N ARG A 427 14.49 -25.28 12.48
CA ARG A 427 14.31 -26.33 11.45
C ARG A 427 15.08 -27.55 11.90
N PRO A 428 14.49 -28.76 11.88
CA PRO A 428 15.25 -29.98 12.07
C PRO A 428 16.41 -29.92 11.08
N THR A 429 17.63 -29.95 11.59
CA THR A 429 18.82 -30.16 10.74
C THR A 429 18.58 -31.48 10.02
N GLU A 430 18.44 -31.44 8.69
CA GLU A 430 18.54 -32.63 7.88
C GLU A 430 19.81 -33.36 8.32
N ASP A 431 19.62 -34.58 8.82
CA ASP A 431 20.69 -35.49 9.31
C ASP A 431 21.88 -35.39 8.36
N ARG A 432 22.99 -34.86 8.88
CA ARG A 432 24.30 -35.13 8.30
C ARG A 432 24.43 -36.66 8.35
N ALA A 433 24.28 -37.31 7.20
CA ALA A 433 24.66 -38.70 7.07
C ALA A 433 26.05 -38.90 7.73
N PRO A 434 26.22 -39.89 8.59
CA PRO A 434 27.50 -40.11 9.22
C PRO A 434 28.54 -40.35 8.13
N VAL A 435 29.61 -39.55 8.14
CA VAL A 435 30.81 -39.81 7.35
C VAL A 435 31.37 -41.12 7.88
N THR A 436 31.09 -42.23 7.19
CA THR A 436 31.76 -43.48 7.43
C THR A 436 33.24 -43.28 7.10
N ALA A 437 34.06 -43.15 8.15
CA ALA A 437 35.50 -43.24 8.05
C ALA A 437 35.81 -44.65 7.55
N GLY A 438 36.19 -44.77 6.26
CA GLY A 438 36.78 -45.98 5.72
C GLY A 438 38.20 -46.15 6.28
N VAL A 439 38.44 -47.28 6.93
CA VAL A 439 39.75 -47.83 7.30
C VAL A 439 40.41 -48.39 6.06
#